data_9aa003d91eae92f26d1fa7f5551bd195
#
_entry.id   9aa003d91eae92f26d1fa7f5551bd195
#
_cell.length_a   1.000
_cell.length_b   1.000
_cell.length_c   1.000
_cell.angle_alpha   90.00
_cell.angle_beta   90.00
_cell.angle_gamma   90.00
#
_symmetry.space_group_name_H-M   'P 1'
#
loop_
_entity.id
_entity.type
_entity.pdbx_description
1 polymer ?
#
loop_
_entity_poly.entity_id
_entity_poly.type
_entity_poly.pdbx_seq_one_letter_code
_entity_poly.pdbx_strand_id
1 'polypeptide(L)'
;MDIKTFRSAILAGVAVGIAGWGYLAYMHIYSGIIGAVLFSFGLLTVVGYKLPLYTGTAGFVPLRDEEGRSCWPHAIGQVLWILLGNIMGCLLVSLLSRLSPIDLGGAAQKILEGRLAIGPLRAGLLAIGCGFIMTTVVTFAREGRNAALLLGVPLFINCGFPHCLADAFYYLTVPTSFTFAHIAEVLVLYPCLVIGNFIGCNLYRFIAPKQ
;
A
#
# COMPACT_ATOMS: atom_id res chain seq x y z
N MET A 1 21.81 -2.90 -2.45
CA MET A 1 20.41 -3.36 -2.50
C MET A 1 20.40 -4.86 -2.75
N ASP A 2 19.78 -5.63 -1.86
CA ASP A 2 19.86 -7.11 -1.88
C ASP A 2 18.73 -7.70 -2.71
N ILE A 3 19.07 -8.65 -3.59
CA ILE A 3 18.11 -9.37 -4.45
C ILE A 3 17.14 -10.24 -3.63
N LYS A 4 17.56 -10.74 -2.47
CA LYS A 4 16.68 -11.52 -1.57
C LYS A 4 15.55 -10.63 -1.05
N THR A 5 15.87 -9.42 -0.60
CA THR A 5 14.88 -8.42 -0.18
C THR A 5 13.90 -8.10 -1.30
N PHE A 6 14.38 -7.93 -2.55
CA PHE A 6 13.52 -7.67 -3.71
C PHE A 6 12.55 -8.82 -4.00
N ARG A 7 13.05 -10.06 -4.01
CA ARG A 7 12.20 -11.25 -4.21
C ARG A 7 11.13 -11.38 -3.12
N SER A 8 11.50 -11.15 -1.87
CA SER A 8 10.54 -11.14 -0.74
C SER A 8 9.54 -10.00 -0.86
N ALA A 9 9.97 -8.83 -1.37
CA ALA A 9 9.08 -7.71 -1.64
C ALA A 9 8.05 -8.03 -2.75
N ILE A 10 8.43 -8.80 -3.77
CA ILE A 10 7.47 -9.29 -4.78
C ILE A 10 6.36 -10.10 -4.09
N LEU A 11 6.71 -11.02 -3.18
CA LEU A 11 5.72 -11.81 -2.44
C LEU A 11 4.80 -10.94 -1.58
N ALA A 12 5.31 -9.88 -0.96
CA ALA A 12 4.48 -8.92 -0.25
C ALA A 12 3.48 -8.23 -1.19
N GLY A 13 3.93 -7.85 -2.39
CA GLY A 13 3.06 -7.30 -3.43
C GLY A 13 1.99 -8.27 -3.91
N VAL A 14 2.35 -9.56 -4.06
CA VAL A 14 1.39 -10.62 -4.38
C VAL A 14 0.33 -10.74 -3.28
N ALA A 15 0.72 -10.74 -2.00
CA ALA A 15 -0.22 -10.84 -0.89
C ALA A 15 -1.19 -9.64 -0.87
N VAL A 16 -0.70 -8.42 -1.10
CA VAL A 16 -1.54 -7.21 -1.19
C VAL A 16 -2.43 -7.26 -2.43
N GLY A 17 -1.91 -7.72 -3.57
CA GLY A 17 -2.69 -7.87 -4.80
C GLY A 17 -3.85 -8.85 -4.65
N ILE A 18 -3.62 -10.02 -4.04
CA ILE A 18 -4.69 -11.00 -3.75
C ILE A 18 -5.74 -10.41 -2.81
N ALA A 19 -5.30 -9.69 -1.78
CA ALA A 19 -6.21 -9.00 -0.85
C ALA A 19 -7.02 -7.91 -1.57
N GLY A 20 -6.37 -7.15 -2.46
CA GLY A 20 -7.01 -6.16 -3.33
C GLY A 20 -8.02 -6.76 -4.29
N TRP A 21 -7.72 -7.94 -4.85
CA TRP A 21 -8.67 -8.71 -5.66
C TRP A 21 -9.93 -9.03 -4.84
N GLY A 22 -9.76 -9.61 -3.64
CA GLY A 22 -10.87 -9.89 -2.73
C GLY A 22 -11.71 -8.63 -2.45
N TYR A 23 -11.06 -7.50 -2.19
CA TYR A 23 -11.75 -6.22 -1.98
C TYR A 23 -12.56 -5.78 -3.20
N LEU A 24 -11.97 -5.77 -4.39
CA LEU A 24 -12.66 -5.39 -5.63
C LEU A 24 -13.85 -6.30 -5.94
N ALA A 25 -13.69 -7.61 -5.73
CA ALA A 25 -14.75 -8.59 -5.96
C ALA A 25 -15.96 -8.34 -5.05
N TYR A 26 -15.73 -7.95 -3.80
CA TYR A 26 -16.81 -7.67 -2.85
C TYR A 26 -17.43 -6.27 -2.98
N MET A 27 -16.70 -5.28 -3.50
CA MET A 27 -17.28 -3.96 -3.80
C MET A 27 -18.51 -4.04 -4.73
N HIS A 28 -18.57 -5.05 -5.57
CA HIS A 28 -19.67 -5.24 -6.52
C HIS A 28 -20.93 -5.85 -5.92
N ILE A 29 -20.80 -6.66 -4.84
CA ILE A 29 -21.86 -7.56 -4.40
C ILE A 29 -22.47 -7.12 -3.05
N TYR A 30 -21.67 -6.52 -2.15
CA TYR A 30 -22.07 -6.17 -0.78
C TYR A 30 -21.44 -4.85 -0.32
N SER A 31 -21.85 -4.39 0.88
CA SER A 31 -21.20 -3.22 1.51
C SER A 31 -19.69 -3.43 1.58
N GLY A 32 -18.90 -2.37 1.26
CA GLY A 32 -17.44 -2.43 1.19
C GLY A 32 -16.72 -2.86 2.48
N ILE A 33 -17.45 -3.01 3.59
CA ILE A 33 -16.93 -3.43 4.90
C ILE A 33 -16.35 -4.84 4.84
N ILE A 34 -17.05 -5.81 4.25
CA ILE A 34 -16.58 -7.20 4.16
C ILE A 34 -15.30 -7.27 3.32
N GLY A 35 -15.30 -6.61 2.16
CA GLY A 35 -14.09 -6.51 1.33
C GLY A 35 -12.91 -5.88 2.07
N ALA A 36 -13.16 -4.84 2.87
CA ALA A 36 -12.13 -4.19 3.67
C ALA A 36 -11.57 -5.13 4.78
N VAL A 37 -12.41 -5.95 5.40
CA VAL A 37 -11.96 -6.98 6.35
C VAL A 37 -11.14 -8.05 5.63
N LEU A 38 -11.58 -8.53 4.47
CA LEU A 38 -10.84 -9.51 3.68
C LEU A 38 -9.47 -8.97 3.23
N PHE A 39 -9.38 -7.67 2.97
CA PHE A 39 -8.09 -7.04 2.64
C PHE A 39 -7.05 -7.23 3.75
N SER A 40 -7.48 -7.37 5.01
CA SER A 40 -6.57 -7.62 6.14
C SER A 40 -5.78 -8.92 6.00
N PHE A 41 -6.27 -9.92 5.24
CA PHE A 41 -5.54 -11.14 4.94
C PHE A 41 -4.16 -10.87 4.31
N GLY A 42 -4.09 -9.91 3.38
CA GLY A 42 -2.82 -9.54 2.75
C GLY A 42 -1.80 -9.02 3.76
N LEU A 43 -2.24 -8.16 4.68
CA LEU A 43 -1.36 -7.61 5.72
C LEU A 43 -0.98 -8.65 6.77
N LEU A 44 -1.90 -9.55 7.16
CA LEU A 44 -1.60 -10.69 8.03
C LEU A 44 -0.54 -11.61 7.39
N THR A 45 -0.66 -11.87 6.08
CA THR A 45 0.33 -12.64 5.32
C THR A 45 1.70 -11.93 5.33
N VAL A 46 1.73 -10.64 5.03
CA VAL A 46 2.95 -9.83 5.02
C VAL A 46 3.66 -9.87 6.37
N VAL A 47 2.92 -9.67 7.48
CA VAL A 47 3.50 -9.68 8.82
C VAL A 47 3.89 -11.10 9.25
N GLY A 48 3.03 -12.09 9.01
CA GLY A 48 3.26 -13.48 9.40
C GLY A 48 4.52 -14.08 8.74
N TYR A 49 4.74 -13.79 7.46
CA TYR A 49 5.95 -14.22 6.73
C TYR A 49 7.10 -13.20 6.79
N LYS A 50 6.95 -12.10 7.54
CA LYS A 50 7.96 -11.02 7.68
C LYS A 50 8.41 -10.47 6.33
N LEU A 51 7.47 -10.34 5.38
CA LEU A 51 7.77 -9.83 4.04
C LEU A 51 7.97 -8.31 4.08
N PRO A 52 8.94 -7.76 3.33
CA PRO A 52 9.12 -6.33 3.25
C PRO A 52 8.01 -5.69 2.40
N LEU A 53 7.14 -4.94 3.06
CA LEU A 53 6.12 -4.10 2.46
C LEU A 53 6.52 -2.62 2.63
N TYR A 54 6.37 -1.81 1.60
CA TYR A 54 6.76 -0.40 1.63
C TYR A 54 6.22 0.33 2.88
N THR A 55 4.91 0.35 3.09
CA THR A 55 4.28 1.00 4.25
C THR A 55 4.57 0.31 5.58
N GLY A 56 4.84 -1.00 5.57
CA GLY A 56 5.27 -1.76 6.73
C GLY A 56 6.76 -1.62 7.08
N THR A 57 7.54 -0.95 6.23
CA THR A 57 9.00 -0.77 6.38
C THR A 57 9.38 0.71 6.52
N ALA A 58 8.71 1.61 5.82
CA ALA A 58 9.07 3.03 5.70
C ALA A 58 9.20 3.75 7.05
N GLY A 59 8.40 3.39 8.05
CA GLY A 59 8.47 3.95 9.41
C GLY A 59 9.57 3.35 10.30
N PHE A 60 10.25 2.29 9.85
CA PHE A 60 11.19 1.52 10.67
C PHE A 60 12.63 1.51 10.14
N VAL A 61 12.86 1.92 8.88
CA VAL A 61 14.23 2.00 8.35
C VAL A 61 15.09 2.97 9.15
N PRO A 62 16.34 2.62 9.47
CA PRO A 62 17.25 3.51 10.18
C PRO A 62 17.51 4.76 9.33
N LEU A 63 17.37 5.95 9.92
CA LEU A 63 17.69 7.24 9.28
C LEU A 63 19.06 7.78 9.70
N ARG A 64 19.66 7.14 10.71
CA ARG A 64 21.02 7.40 11.19
C ARG A 64 21.72 6.06 11.39
N ASP A 65 23.04 6.04 11.18
CA ASP A 65 23.89 4.89 11.49
C ASP A 65 24.23 4.82 13.00
N GLU A 66 25.03 3.83 13.39
CA GLU A 66 25.45 3.62 14.78
C GLU A 66 26.30 4.80 15.29
N GLU A 67 27.00 5.51 14.41
CA GLU A 67 27.78 6.70 14.74
C GLU A 67 26.95 7.99 14.72
N GLY A 68 25.63 7.90 14.50
CA GLY A 68 24.71 9.03 14.48
C GLY A 68 24.71 9.83 13.17
N ARG A 69 25.47 9.41 12.13
CA ARG A 69 25.51 10.06 10.83
C ARG A 69 24.24 9.80 10.05
N SER A 70 23.81 10.78 9.27
CA SER A 70 22.59 10.66 8.43
C SER A 70 22.79 9.60 7.33
N CYS A 71 21.87 8.63 7.26
CA CYS A 71 21.82 7.61 6.21
C CYS A 71 20.54 7.69 5.35
N TRP A 72 19.91 8.85 5.29
CA TRP A 72 18.68 9.08 4.52
C TRP A 72 18.73 8.57 3.08
N PRO A 73 19.78 8.83 2.26
CA PRO A 73 19.82 8.35 0.88
C PRO A 73 19.75 6.80 0.81
N HIS A 74 20.45 6.13 1.71
CA HIS A 74 20.42 4.66 1.79
C HIS A 74 19.02 4.15 2.21
N ALA A 75 18.44 4.77 3.24
CA ALA A 75 17.09 4.42 3.73
C ALA A 75 16.03 4.61 2.64
N ILE A 76 16.04 5.74 1.95
CA ILE A 76 15.12 6.01 0.84
C ILE A 76 15.34 5.00 -0.30
N GLY A 77 16.59 4.74 -0.70
CA GLY A 77 16.90 3.75 -1.72
C GLY A 77 16.39 2.36 -1.37
N GLN A 78 16.52 1.94 -0.10
CA GLN A 78 16.00 0.66 0.38
C GLN A 78 14.47 0.59 0.30
N VAL A 79 13.77 1.63 0.73
CA VAL A 79 12.28 1.66 0.70
C VAL A 79 11.76 1.70 -0.72
N LEU A 80 12.42 2.45 -1.62
CA LEU A 80 12.07 2.47 -3.05
C LEU A 80 12.32 1.12 -3.73
N TRP A 81 13.39 0.42 -3.36
CA TRP A 81 13.67 -0.93 -3.86
C TRP A 81 12.57 -1.93 -3.45
N ILE A 82 12.11 -1.83 -2.20
CA ILE A 82 10.97 -2.60 -1.70
C ILE A 82 9.70 -2.22 -2.46
N LEU A 83 9.42 -0.93 -2.66
CA LEU A 83 8.26 -0.44 -3.41
C LEU A 83 8.21 -1.04 -4.81
N LEU A 84 9.34 -1.03 -5.54
CA LEU A 84 9.43 -1.62 -6.87
C LEU A 84 9.11 -3.13 -6.86
N GLY A 85 9.65 -3.87 -5.90
CA GLY A 85 9.31 -5.29 -5.73
C GLY A 85 7.83 -5.51 -5.45
N ASN A 86 7.24 -4.69 -4.56
CA ASN A 86 5.81 -4.77 -4.25
C ASN A 86 4.95 -4.47 -5.48
N ILE A 87 5.28 -3.42 -6.27
CA ILE A 87 4.55 -3.10 -7.52
C ILE A 87 4.63 -4.27 -8.51
N MET A 88 5.80 -4.91 -8.63
CA MET A 88 5.95 -6.09 -9.49
C MET A 88 5.04 -7.24 -9.04
N GLY A 89 4.92 -7.47 -7.72
CA GLY A 89 3.99 -8.45 -7.17
C GLY A 89 2.54 -8.10 -7.46
N CYS A 90 2.15 -6.83 -7.30
CA CYS A 90 0.82 -6.34 -7.68
C CYS A 90 0.54 -6.52 -9.18
N LEU A 91 1.54 -6.28 -10.03
CA LEU A 91 1.42 -6.50 -11.48
C LEU A 91 1.14 -7.98 -11.82
N LEU A 92 1.86 -8.91 -11.20
CA LEU A 92 1.63 -10.34 -11.42
C LEU A 92 0.19 -10.74 -11.06
N VAL A 93 -0.34 -10.26 -9.94
CA VAL A 93 -1.72 -10.53 -9.54
C VAL A 93 -2.72 -9.81 -10.44
N SER A 94 -2.43 -8.59 -10.88
CA SER A 94 -3.27 -7.86 -11.84
C SER A 94 -3.37 -8.60 -13.18
N LEU A 95 -2.27 -9.17 -13.69
CA LEU A 95 -2.32 -10.00 -14.90
C LEU A 95 -3.16 -11.25 -14.68
N LEU A 96 -3.00 -11.92 -13.54
CA LEU A 96 -3.83 -13.08 -13.18
C LEU A 96 -5.31 -12.71 -13.04
N SER A 97 -5.61 -11.52 -12.50
CA SER A 97 -6.98 -11.05 -12.29
C SER A 97 -7.77 -10.87 -13.59
N ARG A 98 -7.10 -10.71 -14.74
CA ARG A 98 -7.72 -10.64 -16.06
C ARG A 98 -8.37 -11.95 -16.51
N LEU A 99 -8.04 -13.06 -15.85
CA LEU A 99 -8.67 -14.37 -16.06
C LEU A 99 -9.94 -14.56 -15.20
N SER A 100 -10.25 -13.59 -14.33
CA SER A 100 -11.42 -13.66 -13.46
C SER A 100 -12.73 -13.53 -14.25
N PRO A 101 -13.75 -14.31 -13.91
CA PRO A 101 -15.11 -14.09 -14.45
C PRO A 101 -15.79 -12.86 -13.82
N ILE A 102 -15.20 -12.26 -12.76
CA ILE A 102 -15.74 -11.09 -12.06
C ILE A 102 -15.15 -9.84 -12.72
N ASP A 103 -15.95 -8.81 -12.96
CA ASP A 103 -15.48 -7.52 -13.48
C ASP A 103 -14.73 -6.73 -12.39
N LEU A 104 -13.44 -7.06 -12.23
CA LEU A 104 -12.54 -6.33 -11.34
C LEU A 104 -12.06 -5.02 -11.95
N GLY A 105 -11.98 -4.95 -13.27
CA GLY A 105 -11.54 -3.76 -14.00
C GLY A 105 -12.46 -2.57 -13.79
N GLY A 106 -13.77 -2.77 -13.91
CA GLY A 106 -14.76 -1.71 -13.68
C GLY A 106 -14.79 -1.24 -12.22
N ALA A 107 -14.61 -2.17 -11.24
CA ALA A 107 -14.50 -1.81 -9.84
C ALA A 107 -13.22 -0.98 -9.56
N ALA A 108 -12.08 -1.40 -10.12
CA ALA A 108 -10.81 -0.68 -10.00
C ALA A 108 -10.86 0.71 -10.65
N GLN A 109 -11.51 0.83 -11.80
CA GLN A 109 -11.69 2.10 -12.51
C GLN A 109 -12.44 3.13 -11.65
N LYS A 110 -13.52 2.74 -10.97
CA LYS A 110 -14.25 3.62 -10.05
C LYS A 110 -13.36 4.19 -8.94
N ILE A 111 -12.44 3.38 -8.41
CA ILE A 111 -11.48 3.84 -7.41
C ILE A 111 -10.53 4.87 -8.02
N LEU A 112 -9.95 4.59 -9.19
CA LEU A 112 -9.05 5.52 -9.86
C LEU A 112 -9.76 6.84 -10.23
N GLU A 113 -10.97 6.78 -10.77
CA GLU A 113 -11.80 7.97 -11.06
C GLU A 113 -12.01 8.82 -9.81
N GLY A 114 -12.33 8.19 -8.66
CA GLY A 114 -12.46 8.90 -7.39
C GLY A 114 -11.16 9.57 -6.95
N ARG A 115 -10.00 8.92 -7.16
CA ARG A 115 -8.68 9.51 -6.86
C ARG A 115 -8.34 10.68 -7.79
N LEU A 116 -8.61 10.54 -9.07
CA LEU A 116 -8.41 11.63 -10.04
C LEU A 116 -9.31 12.84 -9.73
N ALA A 117 -10.57 12.59 -9.37
CA ALA A 117 -11.53 13.66 -9.05
C ALA A 117 -11.11 14.51 -7.83
N ILE A 118 -10.53 13.91 -6.80
CA ILE A 118 -10.02 14.67 -5.63
C ILE A 118 -8.67 15.35 -5.90
N GLY A 119 -7.96 14.90 -6.91
CA GLY A 119 -6.67 15.44 -7.35
C GLY A 119 -5.47 14.96 -6.53
N PRO A 120 -4.26 15.08 -7.08
CA PRO A 120 -3.05 14.46 -6.52
C PRO A 120 -2.66 15.01 -5.15
N LEU A 121 -2.79 16.32 -4.92
CA LEU A 121 -2.43 16.94 -3.64
C LEU A 121 -3.33 16.44 -2.51
N ARG A 122 -4.65 16.47 -2.70
CA ARG A 122 -5.60 16.00 -1.67
C ARG A 122 -5.46 14.50 -1.42
N ALA A 123 -5.29 13.71 -2.47
CA ALA A 123 -5.05 12.28 -2.35
C ALA A 123 -3.75 11.98 -1.55
N GLY A 124 -2.67 12.72 -1.83
CA GLY A 124 -1.42 12.63 -1.09
C GLY A 124 -1.55 12.99 0.40
N LEU A 125 -2.29 14.07 0.70
CA LEU A 125 -2.56 14.46 2.10
C LEU A 125 -3.40 13.40 2.84
N LEU A 126 -4.42 12.84 2.21
CA LEU A 126 -5.20 11.73 2.78
C LEU A 126 -4.36 10.46 2.98
N ALA A 127 -3.39 10.22 2.10
CA ALA A 127 -2.47 9.09 2.21
C ALA A 127 -1.60 9.16 3.49
N ILE A 128 -1.39 10.33 4.08
CA ILE A 128 -0.71 10.49 5.39
C ILE A 128 -1.45 9.70 6.47
N GLY A 129 -2.79 9.79 6.49
CA GLY A 129 -3.61 9.03 7.44
C GLY A 129 -3.43 7.51 7.31
N CYS A 130 -3.37 7.00 6.07
CA CYS A 130 -3.09 5.58 5.84
C CYS A 130 -1.69 5.19 6.34
N GLY A 131 -0.65 5.97 6.03
CA GLY A 131 0.72 5.68 6.49
C GLY A 131 0.83 5.62 8.02
N PHE A 132 0.17 6.55 8.72
CA PHE A 132 0.10 6.54 10.18
C PHE A 132 -0.56 5.27 10.73
N ILE A 133 -1.73 4.90 10.21
CA ILE A 133 -2.43 3.68 10.61
C ILE A 133 -1.55 2.45 10.35
N MET A 134 -0.90 2.38 9.17
CA MET A 134 -0.05 1.25 8.82
C MET A 134 1.13 1.06 9.78
N THR A 135 1.83 2.12 10.14
CA THR A 135 2.91 2.01 11.14
C THR A 135 2.37 1.57 12.50
N THR A 136 1.23 2.11 12.93
CA THR A 136 0.58 1.73 14.19
C THR A 136 0.25 0.23 14.23
N VAL A 137 -0.47 -0.27 13.23
CA VAL A 137 -0.92 -1.68 13.23
C VAL A 137 0.24 -2.66 13.04
N VAL A 138 1.26 -2.28 12.26
CA VAL A 138 2.47 -3.09 12.09
C VAL A 138 3.28 -3.15 13.38
N THR A 139 3.38 -2.05 14.12
CA THR A 139 4.01 -2.03 15.46
C THR A 139 3.31 -3.02 16.37
N PHE A 140 1.99 -2.94 16.48
CA PHE A 140 1.21 -3.86 17.33
C PHE A 140 1.33 -5.32 16.88
N ALA A 141 1.30 -5.57 15.57
CA ALA A 141 1.43 -6.92 15.04
C ALA A 141 2.82 -7.53 15.30
N ARG A 142 3.88 -6.72 15.26
CA ARG A 142 5.25 -7.16 15.63
C ARG A 142 5.37 -7.55 17.10
N GLU A 143 4.50 -7.03 17.95
CA GLU A 143 4.37 -7.40 19.36
C GLU A 143 3.38 -8.57 19.59
N GLY A 144 2.95 -9.26 18.53
CA GLY A 144 2.01 -10.37 18.58
C GLY A 144 0.53 -9.98 18.65
N ARG A 145 0.20 -8.68 18.60
CA ARG A 145 -1.17 -8.16 18.66
C ARG A 145 -1.78 -8.03 17.26
N ASN A 146 -1.94 -9.16 16.57
CA ASN A 146 -2.40 -9.20 15.17
C ASN A 146 -3.83 -8.69 14.94
N ALA A 147 -4.68 -8.65 15.96
CA ALA A 147 -6.03 -8.08 15.89
C ALA A 147 -6.02 -6.61 15.43
N ALA A 148 -4.94 -5.88 15.67
CA ALA A 148 -4.78 -4.51 15.20
C ALA A 148 -4.87 -4.40 13.67
N LEU A 149 -4.40 -5.41 12.92
CA LEU A 149 -4.51 -5.44 11.46
C LEU A 149 -5.97 -5.58 11.00
N LEU A 150 -6.77 -6.37 11.73
CA LEU A 150 -8.20 -6.56 11.43
C LEU A 150 -9.04 -5.30 11.70
N LEU A 151 -8.53 -4.38 12.49
CA LEU A 151 -9.18 -3.09 12.76
C LEU A 151 -8.65 -1.97 11.86
N GLY A 152 -7.34 -1.83 11.77
CA GLY A 152 -6.73 -0.71 11.08
C GLY A 152 -6.82 -0.79 9.56
N VAL A 153 -6.85 -2.00 8.99
CA VAL A 153 -7.02 -2.17 7.54
C VAL A 153 -8.42 -1.73 7.10
N PRO A 154 -9.52 -2.23 7.69
CA PRO A 154 -10.84 -1.70 7.38
C PRO A 154 -10.98 -0.20 7.68
N LEU A 155 -10.31 0.30 8.73
CA LEU A 155 -10.36 1.71 9.08
C LEU A 155 -9.84 2.59 7.93
N PHE A 156 -8.61 2.38 7.43
CA PHE A 156 -8.09 3.24 6.37
C PHE A 156 -8.88 3.12 5.07
N ILE A 157 -9.39 1.91 4.74
CA ILE A 157 -10.20 1.69 3.55
C ILE A 157 -11.52 2.46 3.64
N ASN A 158 -12.25 2.33 4.76
CA ASN A 158 -13.56 2.98 4.93
C ASN A 158 -13.43 4.51 5.11
N CYS A 159 -12.31 5.02 5.62
CA CYS A 159 -11.99 6.44 5.63
C CYS A 159 -11.59 6.98 4.26
N GLY A 160 -11.44 6.12 3.24
CA GLY A 160 -11.01 6.53 1.91
C GLY A 160 -9.54 6.95 1.83
N PHE A 161 -8.72 6.61 2.82
CA PHE A 161 -7.29 6.94 2.82
C PHE A 161 -6.53 6.09 1.80
N PRO A 162 -5.84 6.70 0.82
CA PRO A 162 -5.12 5.95 -0.19
C PRO A 162 -3.95 5.17 0.41
N HIS A 163 -3.85 3.90 0.03
CA HIS A 163 -2.70 3.05 0.34
C HIS A 163 -1.94 2.76 -0.95
N CYS A 164 -0.72 3.28 -1.11
CA CYS A 164 0.01 3.26 -2.38
C CYS A 164 0.12 1.86 -3.03
N LEU A 165 0.21 0.78 -2.24
CA LEU A 165 0.28 -0.59 -2.80
C LEU A 165 -1.09 -1.14 -3.19
N ALA A 166 -2.17 -0.83 -2.44
CA ALA A 166 -3.53 -1.18 -2.84
C ALA A 166 -3.89 -0.42 -4.13
N ASP A 167 -3.65 0.90 -4.14
CA ASP A 167 -3.88 1.74 -5.32
C ASP A 167 -3.02 1.31 -6.51
N ALA A 168 -1.76 0.84 -6.30
CA ALA A 168 -0.96 0.26 -7.38
C ALA A 168 -1.64 -0.97 -8.02
N PHE A 169 -2.13 -1.90 -7.19
CA PHE A 169 -2.87 -3.06 -7.71
C PHE A 169 -4.14 -2.62 -8.46
N TYR A 170 -4.90 -1.68 -7.90
CA TYR A 170 -6.11 -1.18 -8.55
C TYR A 170 -5.79 -0.55 -9.90
N TYR A 171 -4.83 0.37 -9.97
CA TYR A 171 -4.45 1.07 -11.21
C TYR A 171 -3.93 0.13 -12.30
N LEU A 172 -3.20 -0.92 -11.90
CA LEU A 172 -2.75 -1.97 -12.81
C LEU A 172 -3.91 -2.87 -13.30
N THR A 173 -5.02 -2.93 -12.55
CA THR A 173 -6.20 -3.76 -12.88
C THR A 173 -7.23 -3.01 -13.73
N VAL A 174 -7.19 -1.68 -13.75
CA VAL A 174 -8.03 -0.83 -14.60
C VAL A 174 -7.90 -1.25 -16.09
N PRO A 175 -8.98 -1.16 -16.90
CA PRO A 175 -8.89 -1.39 -18.33
C PRO A 175 -7.81 -0.53 -18.99
N THR A 176 -6.97 -1.14 -19.84
CA THR A 176 -5.80 -0.48 -20.42
C THR A 176 -6.14 0.78 -21.22
N SER A 177 -7.28 0.80 -21.91
CA SER A 177 -7.76 1.98 -22.63
C SER A 177 -7.96 3.18 -21.71
N PHE A 178 -8.56 2.97 -20.52
CA PHE A 178 -8.76 4.03 -19.54
C PHE A 178 -7.43 4.50 -18.94
N THR A 179 -6.55 3.55 -18.60
CA THR A 179 -5.23 3.88 -18.04
C THR A 179 -4.40 4.72 -19.03
N PHE A 180 -4.39 4.37 -20.31
CA PHE A 180 -3.66 5.16 -21.32
C PHE A 180 -4.25 6.54 -21.53
N ALA A 181 -5.57 6.70 -21.46
CA ALA A 181 -6.23 8.00 -21.56
C ALA A 181 -5.85 8.94 -20.39
N HIS A 182 -5.53 8.40 -19.20
CA HIS A 182 -5.25 9.17 -17.98
C HIS A 182 -3.82 8.97 -17.46
N ILE A 183 -2.90 8.50 -18.32
CA ILE A 183 -1.54 8.11 -17.86
C ILE A 183 -0.78 9.30 -17.26
N ALA A 184 -0.93 10.51 -17.81
CA ALA A 184 -0.24 11.68 -17.29
C ALA A 184 -0.70 12.05 -15.88
N GLU A 185 -2.01 11.98 -15.63
CA GLU A 185 -2.60 12.23 -14.32
C GLU A 185 -2.17 11.16 -13.30
N VAL A 186 -2.15 9.89 -13.70
CA VAL A 186 -1.71 8.78 -12.83
C VAL A 186 -0.23 8.92 -12.45
N LEU A 187 0.62 9.35 -13.40
CA LEU A 187 2.05 9.57 -13.15
C LEU A 187 2.32 10.72 -12.16
N VAL A 188 1.41 11.67 -12.03
CA VAL A 188 1.48 12.73 -11.02
C VAL A 188 0.82 12.28 -9.70
N LEU A 189 -0.32 11.62 -9.78
CA LEU A 189 -1.09 11.17 -8.63
C LEU A 189 -0.33 10.14 -7.78
N TYR A 190 0.22 9.10 -8.42
CA TYR A 190 0.80 7.97 -7.70
C TYR A 190 2.01 8.35 -6.81
N PRO A 191 2.97 9.16 -7.26
CA PRO A 191 4.03 9.66 -6.39
C PRO A 191 3.51 10.45 -5.18
N CYS A 192 2.42 11.21 -5.32
CA CYS A 192 1.82 11.92 -4.19
C CYS A 192 1.31 10.94 -3.12
N LEU A 193 0.72 9.79 -3.52
CA LEU A 193 0.29 8.76 -2.59
C LEU A 193 1.49 8.12 -1.87
N VAL A 194 2.55 7.80 -2.62
CA VAL A 194 3.79 7.22 -2.07
C VAL A 194 4.38 8.17 -1.02
N ILE A 195 4.55 9.45 -1.36
CA ILE A 195 5.09 10.46 -0.45
C ILE A 195 4.19 10.63 0.77
N GLY A 196 2.87 10.72 0.58
CA GLY A 196 1.92 10.85 1.69
C GLY A 196 1.99 9.65 2.65
N ASN A 197 2.01 8.42 2.13
CA ASN A 197 2.20 7.24 2.96
C ASN A 197 3.56 7.28 3.69
N PHE A 198 4.65 7.70 3.03
CA PHE A 198 5.95 7.83 3.68
C PHE A 198 5.93 8.81 4.85
N ILE A 199 5.35 9.99 4.65
CA ILE A 199 5.20 11.00 5.72
C ILE A 199 4.39 10.40 6.88
N GLY A 200 3.24 9.79 6.58
CA GLY A 200 2.38 9.16 7.58
C GLY A 200 3.09 8.08 8.38
N CYS A 201 3.84 7.21 7.71
CA CYS A 201 4.62 6.14 8.35
C CYS A 201 5.68 6.69 9.33
N ASN A 202 6.13 7.92 9.17
CA ASN A 202 7.19 8.51 9.98
C ASN A 202 6.66 9.52 11.02
N LEU A 203 5.35 9.75 11.14
CA LEU A 203 4.80 10.74 12.08
C LEU A 203 5.23 10.49 13.53
N TYR A 204 5.20 9.24 14.00
CA TYR A 204 5.69 8.92 15.35
C TYR A 204 7.14 9.35 15.55
N ARG A 205 7.98 9.12 14.56
CA ARG A 205 9.40 9.45 14.59
C ARG A 205 9.66 10.95 14.62
N PHE A 206 8.80 11.74 13.95
CA PHE A 206 8.96 13.20 13.84
C PHE A 206 8.34 13.95 15.01
N ILE A 207 7.26 13.41 15.61
CA ILE A 207 6.45 14.14 16.60
C ILE A 207 6.67 13.59 18.02
N ALA A 208 6.81 12.27 18.19
CA ALA A 208 7.00 11.70 19.51
C ALA A 208 8.41 11.97 20.05
N PRO A 209 8.55 12.32 21.33
CA PRO A 209 9.87 12.43 21.95
C PRO A 209 10.58 11.07 21.86
N LYS A 210 11.89 11.09 21.69
CA LYS A 210 12.71 9.86 21.71
C LYS A 210 12.54 9.20 23.08
N GLN A 211 11.98 7.99 23.07
CA GLN A 211 12.00 7.10 24.24
C GLN A 211 13.38 6.50 24.40
#